data_810581fb6035e39149ee9e0b60bcea6e
#
_entry.id   810581fb6035e39149ee9e0b60bcea6e
#
_cell.length_a   1.000
_cell.length_b   1.000
_cell.length_c   1.000
_cell.angle_alpha   90.00
_cell.angle_beta   90.00
_cell.angle_gamma   90.00
#
_symmetry.space_group_name_H-M   'P 1'
#
loop_
_entity.id
_entity.type
_entity.pdbx_description
1 polymer ?
#
loop_
_entity_poly.entity_id
_entity_poly.type
_entity_poly.pdbx_seq_one_letter_code
_entity_poly.pdbx_strand_id
1 'polypeptide(L)'
;RGIGSGLGKTAGRGHKGQKSRSGGYHKVGFEGGQMPLQRRLPKRGFKSHLLKFNAEITLGQLANLGLGEVDLLALKQAGLVPELAKVVKVIKSGELTSAVKLTGIGATAGAKAAIEAAGGSLA
;
A
#
# COMPACT_ATOMS: atom_id res chain seq x y z
N ARG A 1 38.00 -20.16 -17.71
CA ARG A 1 37.50 -20.96 -16.59
C ARG A 1 37.65 -22.44 -16.92
N GLY A 2 38.14 -23.25 -15.97
CA GLY A 2 38.38 -24.69 -16.17
C GLY A 2 37.11 -25.52 -16.11
N ILE A 3 37.15 -26.69 -16.71
CA ILE A 3 36.01 -27.64 -16.73
C ILE A 3 35.59 -28.04 -15.31
N GLY A 4 36.53 -28.25 -14.40
CA GLY A 4 36.26 -28.61 -13.01
C GLY A 4 35.66 -27.54 -12.14
N SER A 5 35.59 -26.27 -12.61
CA SER A 5 34.96 -25.15 -11.87
C SER A 5 33.46 -25.17 -11.87
N GLY A 6 32.80 -26.01 -12.66
CA GLY A 6 31.34 -25.99 -12.92
C GLY A 6 30.88 -24.83 -13.81
N LEU A 7 31.72 -23.84 -14.06
CA LEU A 7 31.43 -22.66 -14.90
C LEU A 7 32.17 -22.73 -16.27
N GLY A 8 32.92 -23.79 -16.52
CA GLY A 8 33.50 -24.07 -17.83
C GLY A 8 32.44 -24.53 -18.84
N LYS A 9 32.77 -24.52 -20.12
CA LYS A 9 31.93 -24.94 -21.23
C LYS A 9 30.63 -24.11 -21.36
N THR A 10 29.60 -24.43 -20.60
CA THR A 10 28.25 -23.80 -20.71
C THR A 10 27.93 -22.80 -19.59
N ALA A 11 28.86 -22.61 -18.64
CA ALA A 11 28.71 -21.72 -17.50
C ALA A 11 27.40 -21.95 -16.68
N GLY A 12 26.96 -23.23 -16.59
CA GLY A 12 25.71 -23.60 -15.89
C GLY A 12 24.42 -23.28 -16.64
N ARG A 13 24.50 -22.76 -17.89
CA ARG A 13 23.31 -22.38 -18.68
C ARG A 13 22.72 -23.49 -19.55
N GLY A 14 23.36 -24.66 -19.60
CA GLY A 14 22.98 -25.76 -20.47
C GLY A 14 23.28 -25.51 -21.95
N HIS A 15 22.69 -26.34 -22.82
CA HIS A 15 22.81 -26.19 -24.27
C HIS A 15 21.63 -25.34 -24.79
N LYS A 16 21.81 -24.61 -25.88
CA LYS A 16 20.78 -23.86 -26.62
C LYS A 16 19.64 -23.26 -25.78
N GLY A 17 18.75 -22.53 -26.37
CA GLY A 17 17.61 -21.92 -25.73
C GLY A 17 17.81 -20.44 -25.39
N GLN A 18 16.73 -19.73 -25.12
CA GLN A 18 16.72 -18.28 -24.91
C GLN A 18 17.55 -17.86 -23.68
N LYS A 19 17.51 -18.65 -22.60
CA LYS A 19 18.25 -18.36 -21.35
C LYS A 19 19.74 -18.63 -21.43
N SER A 20 20.21 -19.46 -22.39
CA SER A 20 21.62 -19.75 -22.56
C SER A 20 22.35 -18.77 -23.48
N ARG A 21 21.63 -17.87 -24.11
CA ARG A 21 22.21 -16.83 -24.96
C ARG A 21 22.72 -15.66 -24.12
N SER A 22 23.63 -14.87 -24.69
CA SER A 22 24.04 -13.60 -24.10
C SER A 22 22.82 -12.69 -24.02
N GLY A 23 22.56 -12.11 -22.84
CA GLY A 23 21.34 -11.34 -22.60
C GLY A 23 20.04 -12.17 -22.59
N GLY A 24 20.12 -13.50 -22.52
CA GLY A 24 18.97 -14.40 -22.45
C GLY A 24 18.02 -14.04 -21.31
N TYR A 25 16.76 -13.78 -21.64
CA TYR A 25 15.80 -13.15 -20.76
C TYR A 25 14.43 -13.80 -20.86
N HIS A 26 13.74 -13.83 -19.74
CA HIS A 26 12.38 -14.30 -19.66
C HIS A 26 11.41 -13.13 -19.89
N LYS A 27 10.66 -13.15 -20.97
CA LYS A 27 9.66 -12.10 -21.23
C LYS A 27 8.57 -12.14 -20.17
N VAL A 28 8.52 -11.12 -19.33
CA VAL A 28 7.46 -10.98 -18.33
C VAL A 28 6.13 -10.70 -19.03
N GLY A 29 5.08 -11.44 -18.67
CA GLY A 29 3.75 -11.29 -19.25
C GLY A 29 3.60 -11.79 -20.67
N PHE A 30 4.53 -12.65 -21.19
CA PHE A 30 4.39 -13.30 -22.47
C PHE A 30 3.41 -14.47 -22.38
N GLU A 31 2.37 -14.47 -23.20
CA GLU A 31 1.28 -15.44 -23.22
C GLU A 31 1.31 -16.31 -24.48
N GLY A 32 2.47 -16.81 -24.89
CA GLY A 32 2.60 -17.73 -26.03
C GLY A 32 2.26 -17.15 -27.40
N GLY A 33 2.25 -15.84 -27.57
CA GLY A 33 1.84 -15.14 -28.79
C GLY A 33 0.41 -14.59 -28.73
N GLN A 34 -0.40 -15.00 -27.76
CA GLN A 34 -1.66 -14.36 -27.45
C GLN A 34 -1.41 -12.92 -26.96
N MET A 35 -2.32 -11.99 -27.28
CA MET A 35 -2.22 -10.60 -26.79
C MET A 35 -2.20 -10.60 -25.27
N PRO A 36 -1.15 -10.06 -24.64
CA PRO A 36 -1.03 -10.03 -23.18
C PRO A 36 -2.21 -9.32 -22.52
N LEU A 37 -2.62 -9.75 -21.32
CA LEU A 37 -3.76 -9.21 -20.59
C LEU A 37 -3.70 -7.68 -20.45
N GLN A 38 -2.54 -7.14 -20.18
CA GLN A 38 -2.32 -5.69 -20.08
C GLN A 38 -2.66 -4.91 -21.36
N ARG A 39 -2.65 -5.56 -22.52
CA ARG A 39 -3.02 -4.97 -23.81
C ARG A 39 -4.47 -5.26 -24.19
N ARG A 40 -5.07 -6.31 -23.64
CA ARG A 40 -6.48 -6.64 -23.82
C ARG A 40 -7.40 -5.72 -23.01
N LEU A 41 -6.94 -5.25 -21.85
CA LEU A 41 -7.69 -4.34 -20.99
C LEU A 41 -7.58 -2.91 -21.52
N PRO A 42 -8.70 -2.20 -21.69
CA PRO A 42 -8.68 -0.81 -22.11
C PRO A 42 -8.06 0.07 -21.01
N LYS A 43 -7.17 0.98 -21.38
CA LYS A 43 -6.64 2.01 -20.49
C LYS A 43 -7.75 3.02 -20.19
N ARG A 44 -7.98 3.33 -18.91
CA ARG A 44 -8.97 4.31 -18.50
C ARG A 44 -8.54 5.04 -17.23
N GLY A 45 -9.10 6.23 -17.06
CA GLY A 45 -8.88 7.05 -15.87
C GLY A 45 -7.51 7.71 -15.84
N PHE A 46 -7.28 8.43 -14.78
CA PHE A 46 -6.02 9.10 -14.48
C PHE A 46 -5.66 8.92 -12.99
N LYS A 47 -4.41 9.05 -12.66
CA LYS A 47 -3.94 9.01 -11.27
C LYS A 47 -3.88 10.44 -10.73
N SER A 48 -4.73 10.75 -9.75
CA SER A 48 -4.74 12.07 -9.12
C SER A 48 -3.44 12.34 -8.38
N HIS A 49 -2.84 13.50 -8.60
CA HIS A 49 -1.66 13.95 -7.87
C HIS A 49 -1.93 14.25 -6.40
N LEU A 50 -3.20 14.53 -6.04
CA LEU A 50 -3.63 14.82 -4.67
C LEU A 50 -3.74 13.57 -3.80
N LEU A 51 -3.79 12.37 -4.41
CA LEU A 51 -3.98 11.11 -3.68
C LEU A 51 -2.90 10.88 -2.62
N LYS A 52 -1.66 11.29 -2.89
CA LYS A 52 -0.52 11.16 -1.96
C LYS A 52 -0.62 12.03 -0.71
N PHE A 53 -1.47 13.06 -0.73
CA PHE A 53 -1.66 13.98 0.38
C PHE A 53 -2.87 13.64 1.25
N ASN A 54 -3.71 12.72 0.80
CA ASN A 54 -4.90 12.27 1.51
C ASN A 54 -4.65 10.87 2.06
N ALA A 55 -5.06 10.65 3.31
CA ALA A 55 -4.98 9.34 3.95
C ALA A 55 -6.30 9.01 4.65
N GLU A 56 -6.55 7.73 4.80
CA GLU A 56 -7.73 7.21 5.47
C GLU A 56 -7.27 6.29 6.61
N ILE A 57 -8.00 6.35 7.73
CA ILE A 57 -7.76 5.52 8.91
C ILE A 57 -9.08 4.90 9.35
N THR A 58 -9.02 3.69 9.87
CA THR A 58 -10.19 2.99 10.43
C THR A 58 -10.30 3.21 11.93
N LEU A 59 -11.52 3.05 12.48
CA LEU A 59 -11.76 3.07 13.94
C LEU A 59 -10.94 1.99 14.67
N GLY A 60 -10.81 0.79 14.06
CA GLY A 60 -10.00 -0.27 14.65
C GLY A 60 -8.51 0.09 14.74
N GLN A 61 -7.97 0.83 13.77
CA GLN A 61 -6.59 1.32 13.84
C GLN A 61 -6.41 2.36 14.96
N LEU A 62 -7.40 3.24 15.15
CA LEU A 62 -7.40 4.19 16.28
C LEU A 62 -7.47 3.48 17.63
N ALA A 63 -8.32 2.46 17.74
CA ALA A 63 -8.42 1.64 18.96
C ALA A 63 -7.08 0.98 19.33
N ASN A 64 -6.37 0.47 18.32
CA ASN A 64 -5.07 -0.18 18.52
C ASN A 64 -3.95 0.80 18.93
N LEU A 65 -4.08 2.09 18.61
CA LEU A 65 -3.13 3.12 19.05
C LEU A 65 -3.15 3.33 20.57
N GLY A 66 -4.32 3.18 21.20
CA GLY A 66 -4.47 3.36 22.64
C GLY A 66 -4.19 4.77 23.16
N LEU A 67 -4.16 5.78 22.29
CA LEU A 67 -3.92 7.18 22.65
C LEU A 67 -5.25 7.90 22.89
N GLY A 68 -5.34 8.66 23.98
CA GLY A 68 -6.52 9.46 24.30
C GLY A 68 -6.66 10.72 23.46
N GLU A 69 -5.57 11.28 22.98
CA GLU A 69 -5.55 12.43 22.07
C GLU A 69 -4.71 12.11 20.83
N VAL A 70 -5.26 12.36 19.66
CA VAL A 70 -4.67 11.97 18.37
C VAL A 70 -4.71 13.17 17.42
N ASP A 71 -3.54 13.59 17.01
CA ASP A 71 -3.33 14.58 15.97
C ASP A 71 -2.65 13.96 14.72
N LEU A 72 -2.46 14.74 13.66
CA LEU A 72 -1.79 14.29 12.45
C LEU A 72 -0.35 13.83 12.69
N LEU A 73 0.36 14.46 13.66
CA LEU A 73 1.75 14.11 13.96
C LEU A 73 1.84 12.76 14.66
N ALA A 74 0.96 12.52 15.63
CA ALA A 74 0.88 11.23 16.34
C ALA A 74 0.62 10.07 15.36
N LEU A 75 -0.24 10.28 14.37
CA LEU A 75 -0.54 9.28 13.33
C LEU A 75 0.65 9.00 12.41
N LYS A 76 1.43 10.02 12.07
CA LYS A 76 2.66 9.86 11.28
C LYS A 76 3.74 9.13 12.08
N GLN A 77 3.93 9.47 13.34
CA GLN A 77 4.88 8.80 14.24
C GLN A 77 4.54 7.32 14.46
N ALA A 78 3.25 7.01 14.55
CA ALA A 78 2.75 5.64 14.63
C ALA A 78 2.84 4.86 13.31
N GLY A 79 3.22 5.52 12.20
CA GLY A 79 3.32 4.89 10.88
C GLY A 79 2.00 4.49 10.23
N LEU A 80 0.86 4.95 10.77
CA LEU A 80 -0.48 4.66 10.22
C LEU A 80 -0.80 5.51 8.98
N VAL A 81 -0.13 6.64 8.86
CA VAL A 81 -0.35 7.61 7.79
C VAL A 81 0.98 7.97 7.13
N PRO A 82 1.05 8.05 5.79
CA PRO A 82 2.25 8.46 5.08
C PRO A 82 2.74 9.86 5.51
N GLU A 83 4.04 10.07 5.54
CA GLU A 83 4.63 11.38 5.90
C GLU A 83 4.12 12.55 5.04
N LEU A 84 3.87 12.29 3.74
CA LEU A 84 3.37 13.28 2.81
C LEU A 84 1.89 13.65 3.01
N ALA A 85 1.15 12.90 3.83
CA ALA A 85 -0.26 13.17 4.06
C ALA A 85 -0.46 14.52 4.74
N LYS A 86 -1.40 15.29 4.23
CA LYS A 86 -1.82 16.60 4.75
C LYS A 86 -3.23 16.56 5.33
N VAL A 87 -4.04 15.66 4.83
CA VAL A 87 -5.44 15.49 5.25
C VAL A 87 -5.67 14.03 5.59
N VAL A 88 -6.27 13.79 6.73
CA VAL A 88 -6.65 12.45 7.21
C VAL A 88 -8.13 12.41 7.48
N LYS A 89 -8.77 11.31 7.10
CA LYS A 89 -10.18 11.07 7.33
C LYS A 89 -10.42 9.72 7.99
N VAL A 90 -11.14 9.71 9.09
CA VAL A 90 -11.53 8.49 9.79
C VAL A 90 -12.77 7.90 9.12
N ILE A 91 -12.72 6.60 8.83
CA ILE A 91 -13.83 5.82 8.28
C ILE A 91 -14.35 4.81 9.30
N LYS A 92 -15.66 4.54 9.25
CA LYS A 92 -16.31 3.57 10.13
C LYS A 92 -15.95 2.16 9.69
N SER A 93 -14.90 1.61 10.29
CA SER A 93 -14.50 0.20 10.14
C SER A 93 -13.83 -0.25 11.44
N GLY A 94 -14.32 -1.35 12.00
CA GLY A 94 -13.92 -1.80 13.34
C GLY A 94 -14.70 -1.10 14.46
N GLU A 95 -14.38 -1.45 15.70
CA GLU A 95 -15.02 -0.92 16.90
C GLU A 95 -14.04 -0.07 17.70
N LEU A 96 -14.54 1.01 18.29
CA LEU A 96 -13.81 1.88 19.19
C LEU A 96 -14.39 1.72 20.60
N THR A 97 -13.57 1.20 21.51
CA THR A 97 -13.97 0.95 22.91
C THR A 97 -13.50 2.01 23.89
N SER A 98 -12.55 2.86 23.46
CA SER A 98 -11.97 3.93 24.28
C SER A 98 -12.37 5.30 23.74
N ALA A 99 -12.51 6.27 24.64
CA ALA A 99 -12.71 7.66 24.27
C ALA A 99 -11.46 8.24 23.62
N VAL A 100 -11.57 8.81 22.42
CA VAL A 100 -10.46 9.41 21.69
C VAL A 100 -10.85 10.83 21.26
N LYS A 101 -9.95 11.76 21.51
CA LYS A 101 -10.06 13.15 21.06
C LYS A 101 -9.25 13.32 19.78
N LEU A 102 -9.90 13.71 18.70
CA LEU A 102 -9.25 13.94 17.40
C LEU A 102 -9.12 15.44 17.14
N THR A 103 -7.89 15.86 16.83
CA THR A 103 -7.57 17.27 16.53
C THR A 103 -7.12 17.44 15.10
N GLY A 104 -7.86 18.24 14.30
CA GLY A 104 -7.54 18.50 12.90
C GLY A 104 -7.72 17.29 11.95
N ILE A 105 -8.45 16.27 12.37
CA ILE A 105 -8.70 15.05 11.59
C ILE A 105 -10.19 14.98 11.24
N GLY A 106 -10.50 14.81 9.96
CA GLY A 106 -11.88 14.63 9.50
C GLY A 106 -12.44 13.25 9.83
N ALA A 107 -13.76 13.13 9.93
CA ALA A 107 -14.42 11.84 10.08
C ALA A 107 -15.64 11.74 9.16
N THR A 108 -16.00 10.53 8.74
CA THR A 108 -17.28 10.28 8.07
C THR A 108 -18.41 10.36 9.09
N ALA A 109 -19.64 10.64 8.64
CA ALA A 109 -20.81 10.76 9.55
C ALA A 109 -20.96 9.54 10.48
N GLY A 110 -20.78 8.32 9.93
CA GLY A 110 -20.86 7.10 10.74
C GLY A 110 -19.68 6.93 11.70
N ALA A 111 -18.48 7.40 11.35
CA ALA A 111 -17.32 7.36 12.25
C ALA A 111 -17.48 8.39 13.37
N LYS A 112 -17.98 9.59 13.05
CA LYS A 112 -18.27 10.64 14.02
C LYS A 112 -19.25 10.15 15.09
N ALA A 113 -20.38 9.56 14.68
CA ALA A 113 -21.37 9.01 15.61
C ALA A 113 -20.76 7.90 16.50
N ALA A 114 -19.87 7.06 15.97
CA ALA A 114 -19.21 6.01 16.75
C ALA A 114 -18.20 6.58 17.75
N ILE A 115 -17.45 7.63 17.39
CA ILE A 115 -16.51 8.30 18.27
C ILE A 115 -17.23 9.01 19.41
N GLU A 116 -18.33 9.72 19.11
CA GLU A 116 -19.18 10.38 20.11
C GLU A 116 -19.84 9.37 21.05
N ALA A 117 -20.32 8.23 20.52
CA ALA A 117 -20.87 7.14 21.32
C ALA A 117 -19.85 6.50 22.28
N ALA A 118 -18.57 6.47 21.90
CA ALA A 118 -17.47 6.02 22.74
C ALA A 118 -16.96 7.11 23.72
N GLY A 119 -17.61 8.28 23.76
CA GLY A 119 -17.23 9.40 24.63
C GLY A 119 -16.07 10.25 24.10
N GLY A 120 -15.67 10.10 22.84
CA GLY A 120 -14.67 10.90 22.17
C GLY A 120 -15.19 12.23 21.63
N SER A 121 -14.30 13.08 21.17
CA SER A 121 -14.64 14.37 20.55
C SER A 121 -13.82 14.65 19.30
N LEU A 122 -14.39 15.43 18.39
CA LEU A 122 -13.76 15.93 17.18
C LEU A 122 -13.60 17.45 17.30
N ALA A 123 -12.35 17.92 17.20
CA ALA A 123 -11.98 19.33 17.24
C ALA A 123 -11.33 19.78 15.93
#